data_e414c72ac4c928a82cd8c1ab2407f98b
#
_entry.id   e414c72ac4c928a82cd8c1ab2407f98b
#
_cell.length_a   1.000
_cell.length_b   1.000
_cell.length_c   1.000
_cell.angle_alpha   90.00
_cell.angle_beta   90.00
_cell.angle_gamma   90.00
#
_symmetry.space_group_name_H-M   'P 1'
#
loop_
_entity.id
_entity.type
_entity.pdbx_description
1 polymer ?
#
loop_
_entity_poly.entity_id
_entity_poly.type
_entity_poly.pdbx_seq_one_letter_code
_entity_poly.pdbx_strand_id
1 'polypeptide(L)'
;GTVVAQKAVKSGIAFAKSVNAKVTFFTAVDEYRTPSAAEVMSRRAVSPAQHEAQARRKAEKILAPLRKRAAAASLECGSDFALNDRPYDAIIRAAMAHRCDLIFMASHGRRGIRKLVYGSQTQGVLTHSTIPTLVYR
;
A
#
# COMPACT_ATOMS: atom_id res chain seq x y z
N GLY A 1 2.64 11.32 -0.52
CA GLY A 1 3.67 10.27 -0.42
C GLY A 1 5.06 10.85 -0.25
N THR A 2 5.97 10.12 0.36
CA THR A 2 7.37 10.55 0.50
C THR A 2 8.07 10.54 -0.86
N VAL A 3 9.16 11.32 -1.01
CA VAL A 3 9.99 11.33 -2.24
C VAL A 3 10.46 9.92 -2.61
N VAL A 4 10.83 9.09 -1.62
CA VAL A 4 11.23 7.69 -1.82
C VAL A 4 10.09 6.85 -2.40
N ALA A 5 8.87 7.00 -1.87
CA ALA A 5 7.72 6.29 -2.40
C ALA A 5 7.38 6.68 -3.84
N GLN A 6 7.52 7.96 -4.19
CA GLN A 6 7.30 8.43 -5.57
C GLN A 6 8.36 7.88 -6.54
N LYS A 7 9.63 7.83 -6.13
CA LYS A 7 10.72 7.22 -6.90
C LYS A 7 10.51 5.72 -7.07
N ALA A 8 10.12 5.03 -5.99
CA ALA A 8 9.81 3.60 -6.05
C ALA A 8 8.67 3.30 -7.04
N VAL A 9 7.59 4.10 -7.03
CA VAL A 9 6.50 3.94 -8.01
C VAL A 9 7.01 4.11 -9.45
N LYS A 10 7.79 5.16 -9.71
CA LYS A 10 8.37 5.39 -11.04
C LYS A 10 9.23 4.22 -11.50
N SER A 11 10.10 3.73 -10.62
CA SER A 11 10.99 2.60 -10.92
C SER A 11 10.23 1.29 -11.05
N GLY A 12 9.19 1.07 -10.24
CA GLY A 12 8.32 -0.11 -10.33
C GLY A 12 7.54 -0.17 -11.65
N ILE A 13 7.00 0.96 -12.10
CA ILE A 13 6.34 1.05 -13.42
C ILE A 13 7.32 0.78 -14.55
N ALA A 14 8.52 1.36 -14.51
CA ALA A 14 9.55 1.15 -15.51
C ALA A 14 9.99 -0.32 -15.54
N PHE A 15 10.21 -0.93 -14.38
CA PHE A 15 10.55 -2.35 -14.25
C PHE A 15 9.43 -3.24 -14.82
N ALA A 16 8.19 -3.03 -14.41
CA ALA A 16 7.05 -3.82 -14.91
C ALA A 16 6.92 -3.73 -16.43
N LYS A 17 7.14 -2.53 -17.00
CA LYS A 17 7.13 -2.33 -18.44
C LYS A 17 8.27 -3.11 -19.13
N SER A 18 9.48 -3.12 -18.55
CA SER A 18 10.63 -3.81 -19.13
C SER A 18 10.48 -5.34 -19.20
N VAL A 19 9.66 -5.91 -18.32
CA VAL A 19 9.38 -7.35 -18.26
C VAL A 19 7.97 -7.71 -18.76
N ASN A 20 7.24 -6.74 -19.31
CA ASN A 20 5.86 -6.91 -19.78
C ASN A 20 4.91 -7.49 -18.74
N ALA A 21 5.03 -7.04 -17.49
CA ALA A 21 4.21 -7.50 -16.37
C ALA A 21 2.94 -6.65 -16.20
N LYS A 22 1.90 -7.26 -15.66
CA LYS A 22 0.74 -6.55 -15.09
C LYS A 22 1.08 -6.04 -13.69
N VAL A 23 0.49 -4.92 -13.28
CA VAL A 23 0.72 -4.34 -11.96
C VAL A 23 -0.58 -4.21 -11.18
N THR A 24 -0.55 -4.63 -9.92
CA THR A 24 -1.59 -4.30 -8.95
C THR A 24 -1.02 -3.34 -7.92
N PHE A 25 -1.53 -2.10 -7.89
CA PHE A 25 -1.21 -1.15 -6.85
C PHE A 25 -2.03 -1.47 -5.60
N PHE A 26 -1.36 -1.49 -4.45
CA PHE A 26 -2.01 -1.82 -3.19
C PHE A 26 -1.72 -0.81 -2.10
N THR A 27 -2.70 -0.56 -1.25
CA THR A 27 -2.52 0.21 -0.01
C THR A 27 -3.32 -0.39 1.14
N ALA A 28 -2.73 -0.45 2.33
CA ALA A 28 -3.44 -0.77 3.56
C ALA A 28 -3.93 0.51 4.22
N VAL A 29 -5.11 0.47 4.79
CA VAL A 29 -5.74 1.52 5.60
C VAL A 29 -6.06 0.94 6.96
N ASP A 30 -5.95 1.77 8.01
CA ASP A 30 -6.19 1.35 9.40
C ASP A 30 -7.60 0.77 9.57
N GLU A 31 -7.73 -0.27 10.38
CA GLU A 31 -9.01 -0.88 10.74
C GLU A 31 -9.88 0.08 11.57
N TYR A 32 -11.16 -0.22 11.59
CA TYR A 32 -12.09 0.49 12.48
C TYR A 32 -11.77 0.18 13.94
N ARG A 33 -11.67 1.23 14.73
CA ARG A 33 -11.58 1.11 16.18
C ARG A 33 -12.85 1.65 16.83
N THR A 34 -13.38 0.91 17.80
CA THR A 34 -14.52 1.36 18.59
C THR A 34 -14.19 2.71 19.25
N PRO A 35 -15.01 3.75 19.05
CA PRO A 35 -14.76 5.05 19.64
C PRO A 35 -14.74 4.98 21.17
N SER A 36 -13.88 5.78 21.79
CA SER A 36 -13.87 5.98 23.23
C SER A 36 -15.10 6.75 23.70
N ALA A 37 -15.42 6.67 25.00
CA ALA A 37 -16.51 7.43 25.59
C ALA A 37 -16.36 8.95 25.36
N ALA A 38 -15.11 9.47 25.40
CA ALA A 38 -14.84 10.89 25.15
C ALA A 38 -15.14 11.29 23.69
N GLU A 39 -14.82 10.43 22.72
CA GLU A 39 -15.12 10.66 21.29
C GLU A 39 -16.63 10.64 21.03
N VAL A 40 -17.35 9.72 21.68
CA VAL A 40 -18.82 9.68 21.62
C VAL A 40 -19.43 10.94 22.21
N MET A 41 -19.01 11.35 23.41
CA MET A 41 -19.48 12.56 24.06
C MET A 41 -19.18 13.84 23.27
N SER A 42 -18.03 13.91 22.63
CA SER A 42 -17.63 15.05 21.79
C SER A 42 -18.22 15.01 20.37
N ARG A 43 -19.08 14.05 20.07
CA ARG A 43 -19.65 13.80 18.73
C ARG A 43 -18.59 13.62 17.62
N ARG A 44 -17.39 13.17 17.99
CA ARG A 44 -16.29 12.84 17.06
C ARG A 44 -16.26 11.35 16.70
N ALA A 45 -17.17 10.57 17.29
CA ALA A 45 -17.27 9.15 17.01
C ALA A 45 -17.65 8.92 15.53
N VAL A 46 -16.94 8.01 14.89
CA VAL A 46 -17.17 7.58 13.51
C VAL A 46 -17.80 6.21 13.54
N SER A 47 -18.89 6.01 12.82
CA SER A 47 -19.51 4.69 12.69
C SER A 47 -18.67 3.76 11.79
N PRO A 48 -18.83 2.43 11.88
CA PRO A 48 -18.15 1.49 10.97
C PRO A 48 -18.36 1.82 9.50
N ALA A 49 -19.57 2.16 9.08
CA ALA A 49 -19.89 2.53 7.70
C ALA A 49 -19.21 3.85 7.28
N GLN A 50 -19.16 4.84 8.15
CA GLN A 50 -18.44 6.08 7.89
C GLN A 50 -16.94 5.85 7.79
N HIS A 51 -16.38 4.99 8.66
CA HIS A 51 -14.97 4.61 8.60
C HIS A 51 -14.62 3.93 7.27
N GLU A 52 -15.42 2.95 6.84
CA GLU A 52 -15.23 2.27 5.57
C GLU A 52 -15.27 3.26 4.39
N ALA A 53 -16.25 4.17 4.38
CA ALA A 53 -16.35 5.20 3.35
C ALA A 53 -15.13 6.15 3.33
N GLN A 54 -14.62 6.52 4.51
CA GLN A 54 -13.42 7.33 4.64
C GLN A 54 -12.18 6.57 4.20
N ALA A 55 -12.05 5.30 4.57
CA ALA A 55 -10.95 4.43 4.18
C ALA A 55 -10.90 4.25 2.65
N ARG A 56 -12.04 4.00 2.03
CA ARG A 56 -12.16 3.91 0.57
C ARG A 56 -11.72 5.21 -0.13
N ARG A 57 -12.17 6.37 0.37
CA ARG A 57 -11.75 7.67 -0.17
C ARG A 57 -10.25 7.91 0.02
N LYS A 58 -9.69 7.51 1.16
CA LYS A 58 -8.24 7.62 1.45
C LYS A 58 -7.42 6.73 0.51
N ALA A 59 -7.85 5.48 0.32
CA ALA A 59 -7.24 4.56 -0.61
C ALA A 59 -7.28 5.10 -2.05
N GLU A 60 -8.44 5.59 -2.50
CA GLU A 60 -8.61 6.12 -3.85
C GLU A 60 -7.72 7.34 -4.12
N LYS A 61 -7.58 8.25 -3.15
CA LYS A 61 -6.63 9.38 -3.27
C LYS A 61 -5.18 8.94 -3.48
N ILE A 62 -4.82 7.76 -2.97
CA ILE A 62 -3.46 7.19 -3.15
C ILE A 62 -3.38 6.45 -4.49
N LEU A 63 -4.36 5.64 -4.81
CA LEU A 63 -4.32 4.68 -5.92
C LEU A 63 -4.63 5.30 -7.28
N ALA A 64 -5.56 6.26 -7.36
CA ALA A 64 -5.94 6.88 -8.62
C ALA A 64 -4.76 7.54 -9.38
N PRO A 65 -3.88 8.31 -8.72
CA PRO A 65 -2.69 8.85 -9.40
C PRO A 65 -1.75 7.77 -9.91
N LEU A 66 -1.67 6.62 -9.22
CA LEU A 66 -0.79 5.51 -9.62
C LEU A 66 -1.34 4.83 -10.87
N ARG A 67 -2.64 4.53 -10.90
CA ARG A 67 -3.30 3.99 -12.10
C ARG A 67 -3.13 4.92 -13.30
N LYS A 68 -3.30 6.23 -13.10
CA LYS A 68 -3.09 7.23 -14.16
C LYS A 68 -1.67 7.20 -14.72
N ARG A 69 -0.66 7.08 -13.86
CA ARG A 69 0.75 6.97 -14.27
C ARG A 69 1.03 5.68 -15.05
N ALA A 70 0.47 4.55 -14.60
CA ALA A 70 0.62 3.28 -15.30
C ALA A 70 -0.06 3.31 -16.68
N ALA A 71 -1.26 3.86 -16.77
CA ALA A 71 -1.97 4.04 -18.03
C ALA A 71 -1.20 4.93 -19.01
N ALA A 72 -0.60 6.04 -18.53
CA ALA A 72 0.26 6.90 -19.34
C ALA A 72 1.52 6.19 -19.86
N ALA A 73 1.98 5.14 -19.16
CA ALA A 73 3.07 4.26 -19.59
C ALA A 73 2.60 3.07 -20.45
N SER A 74 1.32 3.00 -20.80
CA SER A 74 0.69 1.86 -21.50
C SER A 74 0.88 0.53 -20.75
N LEU A 75 0.82 0.57 -19.44
CA LEU A 75 0.96 -0.60 -18.57
C LEU A 75 -0.42 -1.05 -18.08
N GLU A 76 -0.74 -2.34 -18.27
CA GLU A 76 -1.94 -2.93 -17.69
C GLU A 76 -1.84 -2.94 -16.17
N CYS A 77 -2.80 -2.31 -15.50
CA CYS A 77 -2.78 -2.22 -14.04
C CYS A 77 -4.16 -2.34 -13.42
N GLY A 78 -4.17 -2.92 -12.22
CA GLY A 78 -5.27 -2.87 -11.27
C GLY A 78 -4.87 -2.13 -9.99
N SER A 79 -5.82 -2.01 -9.07
CA SER A 79 -5.52 -1.50 -7.73
C SER A 79 -6.50 -2.09 -6.73
N ASP A 80 -6.01 -2.25 -5.49
CA ASP A 80 -6.80 -2.79 -4.39
C ASP A 80 -6.35 -2.15 -3.07
N PHE A 81 -7.20 -2.26 -2.05
CA PHE A 81 -6.86 -1.83 -0.70
C PHE A 81 -7.48 -2.78 0.32
N ALA A 82 -6.92 -2.83 1.51
CA ALA A 82 -7.51 -3.54 2.63
C ALA A 82 -7.51 -2.68 3.89
N LEU A 83 -8.48 -2.92 4.76
CA LEU A 83 -8.46 -2.46 6.14
C LEU A 83 -7.63 -3.46 6.96
N ASN A 84 -6.51 -3.02 7.49
CA ASN A 84 -5.64 -3.88 8.30
C ASN A 84 -4.63 -3.05 9.08
N ASP A 85 -4.55 -3.28 10.38
CA ASP A 85 -3.58 -2.62 11.25
C ASP A 85 -2.16 -3.18 11.12
N ARG A 86 -1.99 -4.28 10.40
CA ARG A 86 -0.70 -4.87 10.02
C ARG A 86 -0.47 -4.81 8.50
N PRO A 87 0.01 -3.68 7.95
CA PRO A 87 0.12 -3.49 6.51
C PRO A 87 0.92 -4.57 5.78
N TYR A 88 1.99 -5.12 6.39
CA TYR A 88 2.78 -6.19 5.76
C TYR A 88 1.94 -7.46 5.50
N ASP A 89 1.06 -7.83 6.43
CA ASP A 89 0.16 -8.99 6.29
C ASP A 89 -0.86 -8.74 5.17
N ALA A 90 -1.44 -7.54 5.13
CA ALA A 90 -2.35 -7.12 4.07
C ALA A 90 -1.69 -7.14 2.69
N ILE A 91 -0.44 -6.69 2.58
CA ILE A 91 0.34 -6.73 1.33
C ILE A 91 0.51 -8.18 0.85
N ILE A 92 0.92 -9.08 1.74
CA ILE A 92 1.13 -10.50 1.40
C ILE A 92 -0.18 -11.14 0.94
N ARG A 93 -1.27 -10.92 1.68
CA ARG A 93 -2.60 -11.46 1.34
C ARG A 93 -3.10 -10.93 0.00
N ALA A 94 -2.94 -9.63 -0.26
CA ALA A 94 -3.31 -9.04 -1.54
C ALA A 94 -2.48 -9.63 -2.69
N ALA A 95 -1.17 -9.78 -2.51
CA ALA A 95 -0.29 -10.38 -3.52
C ALA A 95 -0.71 -11.83 -3.85
N MET A 96 -1.06 -12.60 -2.84
CA MET A 96 -1.58 -13.96 -3.04
C MET A 96 -2.95 -13.97 -3.74
N ALA A 97 -3.89 -13.13 -3.31
CA ALA A 97 -5.23 -13.03 -3.89
C ALA A 97 -5.20 -12.63 -5.36
N HIS A 98 -4.31 -11.71 -5.72
CA HIS A 98 -4.09 -11.27 -7.10
C HIS A 98 -3.11 -12.15 -7.89
N ARG A 99 -2.65 -13.28 -7.31
CA ARG A 99 -1.71 -14.21 -7.94
C ARG A 99 -0.43 -13.52 -8.44
N CYS A 100 0.07 -12.58 -7.65
CA CYS A 100 1.33 -11.90 -7.96
C CYS A 100 2.52 -12.85 -7.75
N ASP A 101 3.49 -12.77 -8.63
CA ASP A 101 4.75 -13.51 -8.56
C ASP A 101 5.94 -12.66 -8.09
N LEU A 102 5.71 -11.37 -7.89
CA LEU A 102 6.67 -10.43 -7.34
C LEU A 102 5.96 -9.35 -6.51
N ILE A 103 6.54 -9.01 -5.36
CA ILE A 103 6.18 -7.81 -4.59
C ILE A 103 7.27 -6.75 -4.84
N PHE A 104 6.86 -5.55 -5.28
CA PHE A 104 7.75 -4.40 -5.43
C PHE A 104 7.39 -3.33 -4.39
N MET A 105 8.32 -2.98 -3.52
CA MET A 105 8.05 -2.01 -2.47
C MET A 105 9.24 -1.09 -2.17
N ALA A 106 8.97 0.09 -1.62
CA ALA A 106 10.02 0.97 -1.12
C ALA A 106 10.59 0.43 0.20
N SER A 107 11.89 0.65 0.43
CA SER A 107 12.56 0.25 1.69
C SER A 107 12.00 0.96 2.92
N HIS A 108 11.42 2.15 2.77
CA HIS A 108 10.86 2.96 3.83
C HIS A 108 9.52 3.56 3.40
N GLY A 109 8.55 3.52 4.31
CA GLY A 109 7.27 4.22 4.16
C GLY A 109 7.36 5.70 4.58
N ARG A 110 6.23 6.24 5.03
CA ARG A 110 6.04 7.66 5.38
C ARG A 110 6.97 8.21 6.47
N ARG A 111 7.59 7.37 7.29
CA ARG A 111 8.42 7.75 8.45
C ARG A 111 9.93 7.59 8.20
N GLY A 112 10.39 7.79 6.96
CA GLY A 112 11.75 7.55 6.50
C GLY A 112 12.86 7.90 7.49
N ILE A 113 13.33 6.90 8.23
CA ILE A 113 14.55 7.00 9.03
C ILE A 113 15.72 6.66 8.10
N ARG A 114 16.64 7.59 7.92
CA ARG A 114 17.79 7.50 6.99
C ARG A 114 18.89 6.51 7.38
N LYS A 115 18.66 5.61 8.33
CA LYS A 115 19.64 4.60 8.73
C LYS A 115 19.33 3.26 8.08
N LEU A 116 20.35 2.51 7.76
CA LEU A 116 20.48 1.18 7.10
C LEU A 116 19.45 0.08 7.48
N VAL A 117 18.33 0.43 8.10
CA VAL A 117 17.31 -0.51 8.57
C VAL A 117 16.09 -0.38 7.67
N TYR A 118 15.60 -1.48 7.13
CA TYR A 118 14.31 -1.54 6.44
C TYR A 118 13.19 -1.09 7.38
N GLY A 119 12.19 -0.37 6.85
CA GLY A 119 10.99 -0.05 7.62
C GLY A 119 10.28 -1.32 8.08
N SER A 120 9.55 -1.23 9.20
CA SER A 120 8.89 -2.38 9.83
C SER A 120 8.00 -3.18 8.87
N GLN A 121 7.34 -2.52 7.94
CA GLN A 121 6.49 -3.18 6.95
C GLN A 121 7.31 -3.94 5.90
N THR A 122 8.41 -3.35 5.43
CA THR A 122 9.33 -4.02 4.50
C THR A 122 9.95 -5.25 5.15
N GLN A 123 10.38 -5.12 6.40
CA GLN A 123 10.91 -6.24 7.17
C GLN A 123 9.85 -7.32 7.38
N GLY A 124 8.61 -6.94 7.69
CA GLY A 124 7.48 -7.87 7.83
C GLY A 124 7.23 -8.67 6.55
N VAL A 125 7.22 -8.01 5.39
CA VAL A 125 7.05 -8.70 4.10
C VAL A 125 8.22 -9.63 3.84
N LEU A 126 9.47 -9.18 4.00
CA LEU A 126 10.66 -10.02 3.77
C LEU A 126 10.72 -11.24 4.68
N THR A 127 10.21 -11.14 5.90
CA THR A 127 10.22 -12.23 6.88
C THR A 127 9.11 -13.27 6.63
N HIS A 128 7.92 -12.81 6.21
CA HIS A 128 6.72 -13.65 6.20
C HIS A 128 6.22 -14.02 4.79
N SER A 129 6.70 -13.36 3.74
CA SER A 129 6.28 -13.67 2.37
C SER A 129 7.11 -14.80 1.76
N THR A 130 6.44 -15.70 1.04
CA THR A 130 7.10 -16.66 0.13
C THR A 130 7.22 -16.13 -1.30
N ILE A 131 6.58 -14.97 -1.59
CA ILE A 131 6.66 -14.31 -2.89
C ILE A 131 7.96 -13.51 -2.95
N PRO A 132 8.76 -13.63 -4.02
CA PRO A 132 9.95 -12.80 -4.22
C PRO A 132 9.63 -11.31 -4.04
N THR A 133 10.50 -10.60 -3.33
CA THR A 133 10.27 -9.18 -3.01
C THR A 133 11.45 -8.34 -3.46
N LEU A 134 11.18 -7.36 -4.31
CA LEU A 134 12.14 -6.37 -4.76
C LEU A 134 11.96 -5.09 -3.93
N VAL A 135 13.02 -4.73 -3.20
CA VAL A 135 13.02 -3.56 -2.33
C VAL A 135 13.78 -2.41 -2.99
N TYR A 136 13.08 -1.33 -3.30
CA TYR A 136 13.66 -0.10 -3.83
C TYR A 136 14.18 0.80 -2.70
N ARG A 137 15.39 1.28 -2.84
CA ARG A 137 16.06 2.20 -1.90
C ARG A 137 16.15 3.63 -2.43
#